data_c0cc91b1c5a404a5482657c4d241176c
#
_entry.id   c0cc91b1c5a404a5482657c4d241176c
#
_cell.length_a   1.000
_cell.length_b   1.000
_cell.length_c   1.000
_cell.angle_alpha   90.00
_cell.angle_beta   90.00
_cell.angle_gamma   90.00
#
_symmetry.space_group_name_H-M   'P 1'
#
loop_
_entity.id
_entity.type
_entity.pdbx_description
1 polymer ?
#
loop_
_entity_poly.entity_id
_entity_poly.type
_entity_poly.pdbx_seq_one_letter_code
_entity_poly.pdbx_strand_id
1 'polypeptide(L)'
;MSTRKEPASASPAVALVRAHLEAWTNHDLDTARGNLAEDVQFFSPAANLVGIDEYMDAPRGLTQFARQVVPGSLRVIAAMGDDRNALIMYEVSTEGGAVGSKVFPTAQTWLLDDNGKIKVERIVSYSAPRAV
;
A
#
# COMPACT_ATOMS: atom_id res chain seq x y z
N MET A 1 -27.78 19.29 0.23
CA MET A 1 -27.21 18.81 0.27
C MET A 1 -26.35 18.29 0.15
N SER A 2 -26.12 18.10 -0.06
CA SER A 2 -25.40 17.56 -0.22
C SER A 2 -24.67 17.23 -0.15
N THR A 3 -24.27 17.51 0.08
CA THR A 3 -23.39 17.09 -0.19
C THR A 3 -23.08 15.86 -0.56
N ARG A 4 -22.90 15.81 -1.31
CA ARG A 4 -22.62 14.66 -1.82
C ARG A 4 -21.37 14.09 -1.35
N LYS A 5 -21.33 12.82 -1.08
CA LYS A 5 -20.17 12.17 -0.64
C LYS A 5 -19.27 11.86 -1.78
N GLU A 6 -17.98 11.88 -1.55
CA GLU A 6 -17.07 11.36 -2.52
C GLU A 6 -17.26 9.89 -2.66
N PRO A 7 -17.19 9.34 -3.89
CA PRO A 7 -17.35 7.91 -4.08
C PRO A 7 -16.35 7.07 -3.30
N ALA A 8 -15.10 7.55 -3.18
CA ALA A 8 -14.07 6.80 -2.48
C ALA A 8 -14.38 6.62 -1.01
N SER A 9 -15.06 7.62 -0.38
CA SER A 9 -15.38 7.50 1.03
C SER A 9 -16.50 6.52 1.29
N ALA A 10 -17.20 6.05 0.26
CA ALA A 10 -18.24 5.06 0.41
C ALA A 10 -17.69 3.63 0.45
N SER A 11 -16.40 3.41 0.16
CA SER A 11 -15.80 2.08 0.15
C SER A 11 -15.03 1.83 1.44
N PRO A 12 -15.48 0.88 2.29
CA PRO A 12 -14.72 0.53 3.48
C PRO A 12 -13.32 0.02 3.17
N ALA A 13 -13.16 -0.73 2.07
CA ALA A 13 -11.84 -1.24 1.69
C ALA A 13 -10.91 -0.11 1.30
N VAL A 14 -11.38 0.86 0.52
CA VAL A 14 -10.55 2.00 0.15
C VAL A 14 -10.13 2.78 1.38
N ALA A 15 -11.04 3.02 2.31
CA ALA A 15 -10.72 3.77 3.53
C ALA A 15 -9.63 3.07 4.34
N LEU A 16 -9.76 1.76 4.54
CA LEU A 16 -8.76 1.00 5.28
C LEU A 16 -7.42 1.02 4.59
N VAL A 17 -7.41 0.78 3.27
CA VAL A 17 -6.14 0.69 2.54
C VAL A 17 -5.46 2.04 2.46
N ARG A 18 -6.20 3.14 2.33
CA ARG A 18 -5.58 4.47 2.36
C ARG A 18 -4.91 4.72 3.70
N ALA A 19 -5.56 4.36 4.81
CA ALA A 19 -4.95 4.48 6.12
C ALA A 19 -3.71 3.60 6.25
N HIS A 20 -3.76 2.39 5.66
CA HIS A 20 -2.63 1.48 5.64
C HIS A 20 -1.45 2.06 4.86
N LEU A 21 -1.70 2.64 3.69
CA LEU A 21 -0.66 3.28 2.89
C LEU A 21 -0.05 4.46 3.64
N GLU A 22 -0.87 5.25 4.33
CA GLU A 22 -0.36 6.35 5.13
C GLU A 22 0.54 5.85 6.26
N ALA A 23 0.15 4.75 6.92
CA ALA A 23 0.98 4.17 7.96
C ALA A 23 2.34 3.74 7.40
N TRP A 24 2.34 3.05 6.26
CA TRP A 24 3.58 2.64 5.60
C TRP A 24 4.48 3.82 5.29
N THR A 25 3.91 4.84 4.66
CA THR A 25 4.70 5.97 4.17
C THR A 25 5.17 6.88 5.29
N ASN A 26 4.52 6.81 6.44
CA ASN A 26 4.93 7.60 7.62
C ASN A 26 5.75 6.77 8.60
N HIS A 27 6.15 5.57 8.22
CA HIS A 27 6.98 4.67 9.01
C HIS A 27 6.30 4.18 10.29
N ASP A 28 4.98 4.18 10.31
CA ASP A 28 4.20 3.62 11.42
C ASP A 28 3.96 2.14 11.12
N LEU A 29 5.02 1.35 11.28
CA LEU A 29 5.00 -0.05 10.86
C LEU A 29 4.14 -0.92 11.77
N ASP A 30 3.95 -0.52 13.02
CA ASP A 30 3.06 -1.27 13.92
C ASP A 30 1.61 -1.19 13.45
N THR A 31 1.15 0.00 13.08
CA THR A 31 -0.19 0.18 12.53
C THR A 31 -0.32 -0.57 11.21
N ALA A 32 0.69 -0.47 10.34
CA ALA A 32 0.66 -1.17 9.06
C ALA A 32 0.54 -2.68 9.27
N ARG A 33 1.33 -3.23 10.19
CA ARG A 33 1.28 -4.66 10.50
C ARG A 33 -0.10 -5.06 11.04
N GLY A 34 -0.69 -4.21 11.89
CA GLY A 34 -2.00 -4.49 12.48
C GLY A 34 -3.14 -4.56 11.47
N ASN A 35 -2.96 -4.01 10.29
CA ASN A 35 -3.97 -4.07 9.22
C ASN A 35 -3.90 -5.35 8.39
N LEU A 36 -2.90 -6.21 8.61
CA LEU A 36 -2.66 -7.38 7.78
C LEU A 36 -3.22 -8.65 8.42
N ALA A 37 -3.78 -9.54 7.60
CA ALA A 37 -4.08 -10.89 8.04
C ALA A 37 -2.76 -11.64 8.25
N GLU A 38 -2.75 -12.62 9.16
CA GLU A 38 -1.54 -13.38 9.42
C GLU A 38 -1.06 -14.15 8.19
N ASP A 39 -1.98 -14.58 7.35
CA ASP A 39 -1.68 -15.32 6.13
C ASP A 39 -1.68 -14.43 4.89
N VAL A 40 -1.41 -13.14 5.06
CA VAL A 40 -1.41 -12.18 3.96
C VAL A 40 -0.48 -12.65 2.84
N GLN A 41 -0.91 -12.39 1.60
CA GLN A 41 -0.13 -12.71 0.41
C GLN A 41 0.13 -11.43 -0.38
N PHE A 42 1.36 -11.27 -0.82
CA PHE A 42 1.74 -10.12 -1.64
C PHE A 42 2.35 -10.63 -2.94
N PHE A 43 1.82 -10.16 -4.05
CA PHE A 43 2.27 -10.57 -5.39
C PHE A 43 2.80 -9.36 -6.15
N SER A 44 4.01 -9.46 -6.66
CA SER A 44 4.60 -8.43 -7.51
C SER A 44 5.53 -9.09 -8.52
N PRO A 45 5.94 -8.35 -9.56
CA PRO A 45 6.93 -8.90 -10.49
C PRO A 45 8.25 -9.24 -9.82
N ALA A 46 8.60 -8.56 -8.73
CA ALA A 46 9.89 -8.75 -8.08
C ALA A 46 9.87 -9.88 -7.05
N ALA A 47 8.73 -10.12 -6.39
CA ALA A 47 8.68 -11.09 -5.31
C ALA A 47 7.25 -11.46 -4.98
N ASN A 48 7.08 -12.70 -4.54
CA ASN A 48 5.83 -13.14 -3.93
C ASN A 48 6.14 -13.42 -2.47
N LEU A 49 5.39 -12.81 -1.56
CA LEU A 49 5.57 -12.96 -0.12
C LEU A 49 4.32 -13.57 0.48
N VAL A 50 4.49 -14.55 1.35
CA VAL A 50 3.36 -15.27 1.96
C VAL A 50 3.55 -15.27 3.47
N GLY A 51 2.52 -14.81 4.18
CA GLY A 51 2.55 -14.72 5.64
C GLY A 51 3.09 -13.39 6.10
N ILE A 52 2.60 -12.98 7.27
CA ILE A 52 2.90 -11.62 7.78
C ILE A 52 4.37 -11.42 8.09
N ASP A 53 5.05 -12.48 8.57
CA ASP A 53 6.46 -12.33 8.90
C ASP A 53 7.33 -12.18 7.65
N GLU A 54 7.05 -12.97 6.61
CA GLU A 54 7.78 -12.82 5.35
C GLU A 54 7.50 -11.46 4.72
N TYR A 55 6.24 -11.05 4.75
CA TYR A 55 5.82 -9.76 4.21
C TYR A 55 6.57 -8.61 4.89
N MET A 56 6.69 -8.66 6.21
CA MET A 56 7.28 -7.55 6.97
C MET A 56 8.79 -7.63 7.05
N ASP A 57 9.33 -8.82 7.30
CA ASP A 57 10.68 -8.96 7.84
C ASP A 57 11.70 -9.62 6.92
N ALA A 58 11.26 -10.22 5.80
CA ALA A 58 12.20 -10.85 4.87
C ALA A 58 13.15 -9.80 4.28
N PRO A 59 14.35 -10.19 3.87
CA PRO A 59 15.29 -9.24 3.26
C PRO A 59 14.70 -8.51 2.06
N ARG A 60 13.76 -9.13 1.34
CA ARG A 60 13.06 -8.49 0.24
C ARG A 60 11.66 -8.05 0.65
N GLY A 61 11.42 -8.00 1.96
CA GLY A 61 10.14 -7.58 2.49
C GLY A 61 9.93 -6.09 2.36
N LEU A 62 8.69 -5.69 2.54
CA LEU A 62 8.32 -4.31 2.26
C LEU A 62 8.85 -3.31 3.28
N THR A 63 9.25 -3.79 4.47
CA THR A 63 9.84 -2.91 5.48
C THR A 63 11.10 -2.22 4.97
N GLN A 64 11.93 -2.94 4.21
CA GLN A 64 13.15 -2.35 3.68
C GLN A 64 12.87 -1.18 2.75
N PHE A 65 11.87 -1.35 1.88
CA PHE A 65 11.47 -0.27 0.98
C PHE A 65 10.82 0.88 1.77
N ALA A 66 9.96 0.55 2.73
CA ALA A 66 9.24 1.56 3.49
C ALA A 66 10.18 2.51 4.22
N ARG A 67 11.32 2.01 4.69
CA ARG A 67 12.29 2.84 5.41
C ARG A 67 12.89 3.94 4.54
N GLN A 68 12.86 3.76 3.22
CA GLN A 68 13.41 4.74 2.29
C GLN A 68 12.36 5.73 1.80
N VAL A 69 11.08 5.49 2.11
CA VAL A 69 10.01 6.37 1.69
C VAL A 69 10.00 7.63 2.55
N VAL A 70 9.85 8.78 1.91
CA VAL A 70 9.79 10.07 2.61
C VAL A 70 8.42 10.18 3.27
N PRO A 71 8.35 10.38 4.60
CA PRO A 71 7.06 10.56 5.26
C PRO A 71 6.29 11.73 4.66
N GLY A 72 5.01 11.54 4.47
CA GLY A 72 4.15 12.56 3.88
C GLY A 72 4.20 12.63 2.37
N SER A 73 4.98 11.76 1.71
CA SER A 73 5.12 11.80 0.25
C SER A 73 4.02 11.07 -0.50
N LEU A 74 3.16 10.34 0.19
CA LEU A 74 2.10 9.59 -0.46
C LEU A 74 1.15 10.53 -1.19
N ARG A 75 0.91 10.22 -2.46
CA ARG A 75 -0.05 10.96 -3.26
C ARG A 75 -0.97 9.95 -3.92
N VAL A 76 -2.24 9.94 -3.52
CA VAL A 76 -3.23 9.06 -4.12
C VAL A 76 -3.78 9.77 -5.35
N ILE A 77 -3.68 9.10 -6.51
CA ILE A 77 -4.10 9.65 -7.78
C ILE A 77 -5.54 9.26 -8.08
N ALA A 78 -5.89 8.00 -7.80
CA ALA A 78 -7.23 7.48 -8.04
C ALA A 78 -7.46 6.30 -7.10
N ALA A 79 -8.71 6.12 -6.69
CA ALA A 79 -9.07 5.01 -5.83
C ALA A 79 -10.50 4.60 -6.12
N MET A 80 -10.74 3.29 -6.14
CA MET A 80 -12.08 2.75 -6.28
C MET A 80 -12.16 1.42 -5.55
N GLY A 81 -13.34 1.04 -5.13
CA GLY A 81 -13.51 -0.23 -4.44
C GLY A 81 -14.91 -0.42 -3.91
N ASP A 82 -15.06 -1.49 -3.13
CA ASP A 82 -16.32 -1.84 -2.50
C ASP A 82 -16.04 -2.22 -1.04
N ASP A 83 -16.83 -3.12 -0.49
CA ASP A 83 -16.68 -3.49 0.92
C ASP A 83 -15.38 -4.24 1.19
N ARG A 84 -14.85 -4.98 0.22
CA ARG A 84 -13.73 -5.90 0.43
C ARG A 84 -12.60 -5.73 -0.55
N ASN A 85 -12.80 -4.98 -1.61
CA ASN A 85 -11.78 -4.80 -2.66
C ASN A 85 -11.44 -3.35 -2.82
N ALA A 86 -10.16 -3.06 -3.04
CA ALA A 86 -9.69 -1.72 -3.35
C ALA A 86 -8.71 -1.78 -4.49
N LEU A 87 -8.80 -0.80 -5.38
CA LEU A 87 -7.80 -0.53 -6.41
C LEU A 87 -7.36 0.91 -6.21
N ILE A 88 -6.07 1.12 -5.99
CA ILE A 88 -5.56 2.46 -5.75
C ILE A 88 -4.34 2.69 -6.63
N MET A 89 -4.33 3.84 -7.29
CA MET A 89 -3.17 4.34 -8.02
C MET A 89 -2.54 5.43 -7.18
N TYR A 90 -1.25 5.31 -6.92
CA TYR A 90 -0.59 6.25 -6.01
C TYR A 90 0.87 6.40 -6.37
N GLU A 91 1.50 7.42 -5.78
CA GLU A 91 2.94 7.65 -5.87
C GLU A 91 3.50 7.85 -4.48
N VAL A 92 4.72 7.41 -4.29
CA VAL A 92 5.51 7.74 -3.10
C VAL A 92 6.89 8.17 -3.56
N SER A 93 7.58 8.94 -2.72
CA SER A 93 8.94 9.37 -2.99
C SER A 93 9.89 8.68 -2.03
N THR A 94 11.09 8.38 -2.52
CA THR A 94 12.14 7.76 -1.71
C THR A 94 13.33 8.71 -1.63
N GLU A 95 14.21 8.45 -0.65
CA GLU A 95 15.38 9.27 -0.43
C GLU A 95 16.46 8.40 0.20
N GLY A 96 17.67 8.49 -0.32
CA GLY A 96 18.80 7.73 0.21
C GLY A 96 18.72 6.24 -0.08
N GLY A 97 19.56 5.48 0.63
CA GLY A 97 19.60 4.03 0.47
C GLY A 97 20.01 3.61 -0.93
N ALA A 98 19.77 2.36 -1.25
CA ALA A 98 20.12 1.80 -2.55
C ALA A 98 19.25 2.35 -3.67
N VAL A 99 18.03 2.79 -3.33
CA VAL A 99 17.07 3.27 -4.32
C VAL A 99 17.36 4.71 -4.73
N GLY A 100 17.84 5.54 -3.79
CA GLY A 100 18.09 6.95 -4.05
C GLY A 100 16.80 7.77 -4.06
N SER A 101 16.88 8.99 -4.61
CA SER A 101 15.74 9.92 -4.63
C SER A 101 14.92 9.69 -5.89
N LYS A 102 13.79 8.99 -5.74
CA LYS A 102 12.93 8.59 -6.86
C LYS A 102 11.46 8.80 -6.50
N VAL A 103 10.63 8.88 -7.52
CA VAL A 103 9.17 8.81 -7.39
C VAL A 103 8.72 7.50 -8.00
N PHE A 104 7.90 6.75 -7.27
CA PHE A 104 7.42 5.43 -7.67
C PHE A 104 5.92 5.45 -7.93
N PRO A 105 5.48 5.52 -9.20
CA PRO A 105 4.06 5.39 -9.52
C PRO A 105 3.65 3.91 -9.47
N THR A 106 2.52 3.63 -8.85
CA THR A 106 2.06 2.24 -8.65
C THR A 106 0.55 2.15 -8.79
N ALA A 107 0.07 1.06 -9.37
CA ALA A 107 -1.32 0.67 -9.32
C ALA A 107 -1.40 -0.69 -8.63
N GLN A 108 -2.26 -0.80 -7.64
CA GLN A 108 -2.26 -1.96 -6.76
C GLN A 108 -3.68 -2.30 -6.34
N THR A 109 -3.94 -3.61 -6.16
CA THR A 109 -5.22 -4.07 -5.63
C THR A 109 -5.02 -4.72 -4.28
N TRP A 110 -6.06 -4.63 -3.47
CA TRP A 110 -6.11 -5.26 -2.15
C TRP A 110 -7.44 -5.96 -1.97
N LEU A 111 -7.40 -7.11 -1.28
CA LEU A 111 -8.59 -7.84 -0.89
C LEU A 111 -8.57 -8.00 0.63
N LEU A 112 -9.69 -7.65 1.26
CA LEU A 112 -9.85 -7.83 2.71
C LEU A 112 -10.50 -9.16 3.01
N ASP A 113 -10.17 -9.74 4.17
CA ASP A 113 -10.85 -10.93 4.65
C ASP A 113 -12.13 -10.56 5.43
N ASP A 114 -12.79 -11.56 5.99
CA ASP A 114 -14.05 -11.35 6.71
C ASP A 114 -13.87 -10.54 8.00
N ASN A 115 -12.64 -10.44 8.51
CA ASN A 115 -12.34 -9.69 9.71
C ASN A 115 -11.86 -8.27 9.41
N GLY A 116 -11.91 -7.85 8.14
CA GLY A 116 -11.47 -6.52 7.75
C GLY A 116 -9.97 -6.36 7.70
N LYS A 117 -9.21 -7.46 7.59
CA LYS A 117 -7.77 -7.41 7.47
C LYS A 117 -7.37 -7.59 6.01
N ILE A 118 -6.23 -7.02 5.65
CA ILE A 118 -5.70 -7.16 4.29
C ILE A 118 -5.20 -8.58 4.11
N LYS A 119 -5.79 -9.30 3.17
CA LYS A 119 -5.48 -10.70 2.92
C LYS A 119 -4.61 -10.89 1.69
N VAL A 120 -4.86 -10.13 0.63
CA VAL A 120 -4.10 -10.23 -0.60
C VAL A 120 -3.79 -8.84 -1.12
N GLU A 121 -2.53 -8.61 -1.45
CA GLU A 121 -2.08 -7.40 -2.14
C GLU A 121 -1.43 -7.81 -3.44
N ARG A 122 -1.70 -7.06 -4.50
CA ARG A 122 -1.13 -7.38 -5.81
C ARG A 122 -0.77 -6.09 -6.52
N ILE A 123 0.48 -5.98 -6.92
CA ILE A 123 0.90 -4.89 -7.80
C ILE A 123 0.41 -5.22 -9.19
N VAL A 124 -0.48 -4.39 -9.71
CA VAL A 124 -1.07 -4.56 -11.03
C VAL A 124 -0.15 -4.00 -12.09
N SER A 125 0.36 -2.80 -11.86
CA SER A 125 1.34 -2.21 -12.75
C SER A 125 2.08 -1.11 -12.02
N TYR A 126 3.28 -0.81 -12.49
CA TYR A 126 4.00 0.38 -12.06
C TYR A 126 4.88 0.84 -13.20
N SER A 127 5.10 2.16 -13.24
CA SER A 127 6.02 2.74 -14.19
C SER A 127 7.43 2.71 -13.62
N ALA A 128 8.42 2.85 -14.48
CA ALA A 128 9.79 3.00 -14.00
C ALA A 128 9.86 4.19 -13.04
N PRO A 129 10.66 4.09 -11.97
CA PRO A 129 10.84 5.23 -11.08
C PRO A 129 11.46 6.40 -11.84
N ARG A 130 11.06 7.61 -11.47
CA ARG A 130 11.62 8.80 -12.08
C ARG A 130 12.33 9.65 -11.03
N ALA A 131 13.22 10.52 -11.49
CA ALA A 131 13.93 11.41 -10.58
C ALA A 131 12.94 12.35 -9.87
N VAL A 132 13.26 12.65 -8.66
CA VAL A 132 12.46 13.59 -7.86
C VAL A 132 12.57 15.00 -8.45
#